data_8fa268f0727931ac13c72d3dd94cd517
#
_entry.id   8fa268f0727931ac13c72d3dd94cd517
#
_cell.length_a   1.000
_cell.length_b   1.000
_cell.length_c   1.000
_cell.angle_alpha   90.00
_cell.angle_beta   90.00
_cell.angle_gamma   90.00
#
_symmetry.space_group_name_H-M   'P 1'
#
loop_
_entity.id
_entity.type
_entity.pdbx_description
1 polymer ?
#
loop_
_entity_poly.entity_id
_entity_poly.type
_entity_poly.pdbx_seq_one_letter_code
_entity_poly.pdbx_strand_id
1 'polypeptide(L)'
;MGINSYFNGGFVLDIGVPNKESCDFAPSSCYLHDHQLPLVLHQAKLPNWDLGICIPSIPHKTEVEEQAFFMEKCPIDRKSVEEILYESVYGVTASIMEHDFEVFCNSIDKLQTTRWKSLERNLYGTELKIIEERIRTSGAKCVGMSSLGPLLYFFGGNIQDIIDRIISKDPNATCFASSFNNCGRMIEYD
;
A
#
# COMPACT_ATOMS: atom_id res chain seq x y z
N MET A 1 -10.38 -1.42 4.22
CA MET A 1 -9.25 -0.47 4.17
C MET A 1 -9.53 0.56 3.09
N GLY A 2 -8.93 1.75 3.18
CA GLY A 2 -9.10 2.80 2.16
C GLY A 2 -10.40 3.61 2.25
N ILE A 3 -11.32 3.28 3.15
CA ILE A 3 -12.59 4.00 3.28
C ILE A 3 -12.37 5.47 3.64
N ASN A 4 -11.43 5.76 4.54
CA ASN A 4 -11.11 7.12 4.94
C ASN A 4 -10.50 7.94 3.79
N SER A 5 -9.60 7.36 2.99
CA SER A 5 -9.02 8.04 1.83
C SER A 5 -10.05 8.26 0.71
N TYR A 6 -11.00 7.34 0.55
CA TYR A 6 -12.11 7.51 -0.39
C TYR A 6 -12.99 8.74 -0.05
N PHE A 7 -13.30 8.93 1.24
CA PHE A 7 -14.12 10.08 1.64
C PHE A 7 -13.33 11.39 1.72
N ASN A 8 -12.09 11.33 2.17
CA ASN A 8 -11.31 12.53 2.48
C ASN A 8 -10.33 12.94 1.37
N GLY A 9 -9.91 11.99 0.53
CA GLY A 9 -8.83 12.20 -0.44
C GLY A 9 -7.45 12.30 0.20
N GLY A 10 -6.42 12.38 -0.63
CA GLY A 10 -5.04 12.56 -0.20
C GLY A 10 -4.47 11.39 0.58
N PHE A 11 -3.48 11.70 1.39
CA PHE A 11 -2.88 10.76 2.33
C PHE A 11 -3.70 10.70 3.62
N VAL A 12 -3.99 9.50 4.08
CA VAL A 12 -4.67 9.26 5.35
C VAL A 12 -3.88 8.23 6.14
N LEU A 13 -3.49 8.61 7.34
CA LEU A 13 -2.96 7.70 8.35
C LEU A 13 -4.08 7.39 9.34
N ASP A 14 -4.57 6.18 9.34
CA ASP A 14 -5.52 5.70 10.34
C ASP A 14 -4.87 4.65 11.26
N ILE A 15 -5.38 4.55 12.48
CA ILE A 15 -4.88 3.62 13.49
C ILE A 15 -5.70 2.32 13.56
N GLY A 16 -6.51 2.09 12.53
CA GLY A 16 -7.41 0.94 12.51
C GLY A 16 -8.60 1.10 13.46
N VAL A 17 -9.28 0.00 13.69
CA VAL A 17 -10.41 -0.05 14.62
C VAL A 17 -9.90 -0.53 15.98
N PRO A 18 -10.08 0.27 17.06
CA PRO A 18 -9.62 -0.14 18.36
C PRO A 18 -10.41 -1.35 18.85
N ASN A 19 -9.73 -2.42 19.22
CA ASN A 19 -10.35 -3.54 19.93
C ASN A 19 -10.35 -3.24 21.43
N LYS A 20 -11.54 -3.03 21.98
CA LYS A 20 -11.70 -2.74 23.41
C LYS A 20 -11.54 -3.99 24.31
N GLU A 21 -11.65 -5.18 23.73
CA GLU A 21 -11.65 -6.43 24.47
C GLU A 21 -10.30 -7.12 24.52
N SER A 22 -9.45 -6.89 23.54
CA SER A 22 -8.06 -7.39 23.51
C SER A 22 -7.09 -6.28 23.17
N CYS A 23 -5.87 -6.38 23.69
CA CYS A 23 -4.79 -5.48 23.32
C CYS A 23 -4.03 -5.97 22.05
N ASP A 24 -4.61 -6.92 21.34
CA ASP A 24 -3.97 -7.54 20.18
C ASP A 24 -4.23 -6.75 18.91
N PHE A 25 -3.25 -6.75 18.02
CA PHE A 25 -3.32 -6.04 16.73
C PHE A 25 -3.76 -7.01 15.63
N ALA A 26 -4.85 -6.66 14.97
CA ALA A 26 -5.32 -7.39 13.81
C ALA A 26 -6.05 -6.43 12.84
N PRO A 27 -6.14 -6.79 11.55
CA PRO A 27 -6.98 -6.05 10.62
C PRO A 27 -8.44 -5.99 11.11
N SER A 28 -9.13 -4.89 10.80
CA SER A 28 -10.53 -4.70 11.20
C SER A 28 -11.47 -5.81 10.72
N SER A 29 -11.13 -6.47 9.61
CA SER A 29 -11.87 -7.63 9.09
C SER A 29 -11.85 -8.86 10.01
N CYS A 30 -10.92 -8.93 10.96
CA CYS A 30 -10.90 -9.98 11.99
C CYS A 30 -11.95 -9.76 13.10
N TYR A 31 -12.52 -8.55 13.19
CA TYR A 31 -13.50 -8.18 14.21
C TYR A 31 -14.90 -8.08 13.58
N LEU A 32 -15.61 -9.19 13.55
CA LEU A 32 -16.87 -9.34 12.80
C LEU A 32 -18.07 -8.56 13.33
N HIS A 33 -17.96 -7.91 14.49
CA HIS A 33 -19.15 -7.41 15.20
C HIS A 33 -19.23 -5.91 15.40
N ASP A 34 -18.20 -5.14 15.03
CA ASP A 34 -18.20 -3.69 15.21
C ASP A 34 -17.81 -2.98 13.91
N HIS A 35 -18.80 -2.46 13.19
CA HIS A 35 -18.62 -1.75 11.92
C HIS A 35 -18.18 -0.28 12.13
N GLN A 36 -17.29 -0.04 13.09
CA GLN A 36 -16.73 1.30 13.29
C GLN A 36 -15.73 1.64 12.17
N LEU A 37 -15.76 2.89 11.75
CA LEU A 37 -14.73 3.39 10.84
C LEU A 37 -13.39 3.50 11.58
N PRO A 38 -12.27 3.16 10.92
CA PRO A 38 -10.95 3.41 11.49
C PRO A 38 -10.77 4.88 11.90
N LEU A 39 -10.17 5.09 13.07
CA LEU A 39 -9.90 6.43 13.57
C LEU A 39 -8.75 7.06 12.78
N VAL A 40 -9.02 8.20 12.15
CA VAL A 40 -8.00 8.96 11.42
C VAL A 40 -7.09 9.68 12.41
N LEU A 41 -5.80 9.39 12.34
CA LEU A 41 -4.76 10.06 13.13
C LEU A 41 -4.25 11.31 12.43
N HIS A 42 -4.03 11.22 11.11
CA HIS A 42 -3.52 12.33 10.31
C HIS A 42 -4.06 12.26 8.89
N GLN A 43 -4.25 13.45 8.29
CA GLN A 43 -4.60 13.61 6.89
C GLN A 43 -3.78 14.75 6.29
N ALA A 44 -3.25 14.54 5.08
CA ALA A 44 -2.48 15.54 4.35
C ALA A 44 -2.74 15.43 2.84
N LYS A 45 -2.49 16.52 2.13
CA LYS A 45 -2.39 16.46 0.68
C LYS A 45 -1.06 15.82 0.30
N LEU A 46 -1.10 14.91 -0.65
CA LEU A 46 0.11 14.36 -1.25
C LEU A 46 0.74 15.38 -2.20
N PRO A 47 2.06 15.52 -2.18
CA PRO A 47 2.77 16.29 -3.20
C PRO A 47 2.53 15.72 -4.60
N ASN A 48 2.72 16.52 -5.64
CA ASN A 48 2.54 16.08 -7.01
C ASN A 48 3.75 15.26 -7.50
N TRP A 49 3.87 14.04 -6.97
CA TRP A 49 4.88 13.07 -7.40
C TRP A 49 4.29 12.13 -8.45
N ASP A 50 5.07 11.87 -9.49
CA ASP A 50 4.67 10.96 -10.55
C ASP A 50 4.53 9.53 -10.02
N LEU A 51 3.38 8.92 -10.29
CA LEU A 51 2.97 7.60 -9.81
C LEU A 51 2.70 6.68 -10.99
N GLY A 52 3.30 5.50 -10.97
CA GLY A 52 2.95 4.40 -11.86
C GLY A 52 2.23 3.28 -11.10
N ILE A 53 1.27 2.66 -11.76
CA ILE A 53 0.53 1.49 -11.28
C ILE A 53 0.81 0.33 -12.22
N CYS A 54 1.06 -0.85 -11.66
CA CYS A 54 1.20 -2.09 -12.38
C CYS A 54 0.33 -3.16 -11.74
N ILE A 55 -0.62 -3.69 -12.51
CA ILE A 55 -1.40 -4.87 -12.16
C ILE A 55 -0.80 -6.02 -12.96
N PRO A 56 0.05 -6.86 -12.36
CA PRO A 56 0.70 -7.95 -13.06
C PRO A 56 -0.29 -9.05 -13.46
N SER A 57 0.10 -9.89 -14.40
CA SER A 57 -0.69 -11.06 -14.84
C SER A 57 -0.66 -12.23 -13.85
N ILE A 58 -0.44 -11.93 -12.57
CA ILE A 58 -0.48 -12.90 -11.47
C ILE A 58 -1.90 -12.96 -10.90
N PRO A 59 -2.48 -14.16 -10.69
CA PRO A 59 -3.79 -14.27 -10.05
C PRO A 59 -3.81 -13.59 -8.67
N HIS A 60 -4.81 -12.74 -8.44
CA HIS A 60 -5.05 -12.15 -7.11
C HIS A 60 -5.66 -13.20 -6.18
N LYS A 61 -5.52 -12.98 -4.88
CA LYS A 61 -6.13 -13.83 -3.87
C LYS A 61 -7.63 -13.59 -3.81
N THR A 62 -8.39 -14.65 -3.62
CA THR A 62 -9.82 -14.58 -3.38
C THR A 62 -10.10 -14.10 -1.95
N GLU A 63 -11.30 -13.60 -1.70
CA GLU A 63 -11.73 -13.19 -0.35
C GLU A 63 -11.54 -14.32 0.69
N VAL A 64 -11.83 -15.57 0.30
CA VAL A 64 -11.66 -16.73 1.18
C VAL A 64 -10.18 -16.97 1.53
N GLU A 65 -9.27 -16.85 0.54
CA GLU A 65 -7.83 -16.98 0.78
C GLU A 65 -7.29 -15.84 1.65
N GLU A 66 -7.78 -14.61 1.45
CA GLU A 66 -7.42 -13.46 2.29
C GLU A 66 -7.87 -13.64 3.73
N GLN A 67 -9.11 -14.07 3.95
CA GLN A 67 -9.63 -14.37 5.29
C GLN A 67 -8.80 -15.48 5.96
N ALA A 68 -8.51 -16.57 5.24
CA ALA A 68 -7.70 -17.66 5.77
C ALA A 68 -6.30 -17.18 6.18
N PHE A 69 -5.67 -16.31 5.36
CA PHE A 69 -4.38 -15.71 5.69
C PHE A 69 -4.45 -14.89 6.98
N PHE A 70 -5.45 -14.02 7.15
CA PHE A 70 -5.60 -13.23 8.36
C PHE A 70 -5.87 -14.11 9.59
N MET A 71 -6.74 -15.10 9.48
CA MET A 71 -7.02 -16.02 10.58
C MET A 71 -5.77 -16.82 11.03
N GLU A 72 -4.89 -17.16 10.10
CA GLU A 72 -3.66 -17.87 10.41
C GLU A 72 -2.58 -16.96 11.02
N LYS A 73 -2.46 -15.71 10.52
CA LYS A 73 -1.32 -14.83 10.82
C LYS A 73 -1.60 -13.79 11.90
N CYS A 74 -2.85 -13.57 12.27
CA CYS A 74 -3.23 -12.66 13.35
C CYS A 74 -3.38 -13.43 14.68
N PRO A 75 -3.17 -12.75 15.83
CA PRO A 75 -2.82 -11.33 15.96
C PRO A 75 -1.39 -11.02 15.50
N ILE A 76 -1.19 -9.76 15.08
CA ILE A 76 0.14 -9.30 14.65
C ILE A 76 0.97 -9.01 15.90
N ASP A 77 2.20 -9.51 15.95
CA ASP A 77 3.08 -9.28 17.08
C ASP A 77 3.47 -7.80 17.22
N ARG A 78 3.66 -7.36 18.46
CA ARG A 78 3.94 -5.98 18.81
C ARG A 78 5.12 -5.38 18.04
N LYS A 79 6.20 -6.14 17.89
CA LYS A 79 7.41 -5.68 17.21
C LYS A 79 7.13 -5.36 15.74
N SER A 80 6.35 -6.20 15.06
CA SER A 80 5.93 -5.95 13.67
C SER A 80 5.07 -4.69 13.56
N VAL A 81 4.20 -4.44 14.53
CA VAL A 81 3.40 -3.20 14.57
C VAL A 81 4.27 -1.98 14.81
N GLU A 82 5.25 -2.06 15.73
CA GLU A 82 6.18 -0.97 16.02
C GLU A 82 7.03 -0.59 14.79
N GLU A 83 7.49 -1.58 14.02
CA GLU A 83 8.22 -1.34 12.76
C GLU A 83 7.36 -0.59 11.74
N ILE A 84 6.11 -1.03 11.54
CA ILE A 84 5.17 -0.40 10.61
C ILE A 84 4.82 1.02 11.07
N LEU A 85 4.53 1.21 12.36
CA LEU A 85 4.22 2.53 12.92
C LEU A 85 5.38 3.51 12.77
N TYR A 86 6.60 3.06 13.06
CA TYR A 86 7.78 3.90 12.92
C TYR A 86 7.92 4.42 11.48
N GLU A 87 7.92 3.54 10.49
CA GLU A 87 8.07 3.95 9.08
C GLU A 87 6.84 4.71 8.56
N SER A 88 5.64 4.41 9.04
CA SER A 88 4.43 5.14 8.63
C SER A 88 4.40 6.57 9.18
N VAL A 89 4.80 6.77 10.42
CA VAL A 89 4.75 8.09 11.09
C VAL A 89 6.00 8.91 10.77
N TYR A 90 7.18 8.41 11.15
CA TYR A 90 8.44 9.15 11.04
C TYR A 90 9.06 9.10 9.64
N GLY A 91 8.70 8.09 8.85
CA GLY A 91 9.12 7.99 7.45
C GLY A 91 8.11 8.64 6.51
N VAL A 92 7.01 7.92 6.22
CA VAL A 92 6.06 8.34 5.18
C VAL A 92 5.33 9.63 5.53
N THR A 93 4.74 9.75 6.73
CA THR A 93 3.98 10.94 7.10
C THR A 93 4.87 12.18 7.14
N ALA A 94 6.03 12.08 7.80
CA ALA A 94 6.96 13.21 7.90
C ALA A 94 7.46 13.65 6.52
N SER A 95 7.85 12.71 5.65
CA SER A 95 8.33 13.04 4.29
C SER A 95 7.27 13.71 3.41
N ILE A 96 5.99 13.32 3.56
CA ILE A 96 4.88 13.99 2.86
C ILE A 96 4.73 15.43 3.34
N MET A 97 4.80 15.66 4.66
CA MET A 97 4.69 16.99 5.25
C MET A 97 5.86 17.90 4.88
N GLU A 98 7.07 17.35 4.77
CA GLU A 98 8.30 18.07 4.42
C GLU A 98 8.53 18.12 2.90
N HIS A 99 7.70 17.43 2.11
CA HIS A 99 7.86 17.28 0.67
C HIS A 99 9.19 16.62 0.27
N ASP A 100 9.71 15.74 1.14
CA ASP A 100 10.96 15.02 0.92
C ASP A 100 10.71 13.69 0.18
N PHE A 101 10.90 13.73 -1.13
CA PHE A 101 10.67 12.58 -2.01
C PHE A 101 11.64 11.41 -1.75
N GLU A 102 12.90 11.71 -1.42
CA GLU A 102 13.90 10.65 -1.20
C GLU A 102 13.61 9.90 0.11
N VAL A 103 13.27 10.62 1.18
CA VAL A 103 12.86 10.00 2.45
C VAL A 103 11.56 9.22 2.26
N PHE A 104 10.60 9.75 1.49
CA PHE A 104 9.37 9.04 1.15
C PHE A 104 9.67 7.70 0.47
N CYS A 105 10.46 7.70 -0.60
CA CYS A 105 10.81 6.48 -1.33
C CYS A 105 11.52 5.46 -0.44
N ASN A 106 12.49 5.90 0.35
CA ASN A 106 13.21 5.05 1.30
C ASN A 106 12.26 4.42 2.33
N SER A 107 11.29 5.17 2.83
CA SER A 107 10.32 4.68 3.82
C SER A 107 9.31 3.71 3.21
N ILE A 108 8.87 3.97 1.98
CA ILE A 108 8.05 3.00 1.23
C ILE A 108 8.81 1.67 1.09
N ASP A 109 10.07 1.69 0.69
CA ASP A 109 10.88 0.48 0.52
C ASP A 109 11.08 -0.27 1.85
N LYS A 110 11.31 0.44 2.94
CA LYS A 110 11.42 -0.17 4.28
C LYS A 110 10.10 -0.81 4.72
N LEU A 111 8.95 -0.16 4.48
CA LEU A 111 7.64 -0.76 4.73
C LEU A 111 7.46 -2.08 3.99
N GLN A 112 7.97 -2.20 2.74
CA GLN A 112 7.89 -3.43 1.97
C GLN A 112 8.75 -4.57 2.53
N THR A 113 9.73 -4.26 3.37
CA THR A 113 10.63 -5.25 4.01
C THR A 113 10.24 -5.58 5.44
N THR A 114 9.22 -4.93 6.02
CA THR A 114 8.70 -5.28 7.34
C THR A 114 8.25 -6.74 7.38
N ARG A 115 8.32 -7.34 8.56
CA ARG A 115 7.94 -8.74 8.73
C ARG A 115 6.53 -9.03 8.23
N TRP A 116 5.56 -8.17 8.57
CA TRP A 116 4.18 -8.35 8.13
C TRP A 116 4.05 -8.28 6.62
N LYS A 117 4.61 -7.23 5.99
CA LYS A 117 4.54 -7.07 4.53
C LYS A 117 5.25 -8.19 3.78
N SER A 118 6.31 -8.72 4.35
CA SER A 118 7.00 -9.89 3.80
C SER A 118 6.12 -11.14 3.79
N LEU A 119 5.27 -11.35 4.82
CA LEU A 119 4.29 -12.45 4.83
C LEU A 119 3.26 -12.30 3.71
N GLU A 120 2.70 -11.10 3.54
CA GLU A 120 1.75 -10.80 2.44
C GLU A 120 2.39 -11.04 1.06
N ARG A 121 3.61 -10.55 0.85
CA ARG A 121 4.34 -10.68 -0.42
C ARG A 121 4.69 -12.13 -0.76
N ASN A 122 4.94 -12.95 0.25
CA ASN A 122 5.24 -14.38 0.05
C ASN A 122 4.05 -15.18 -0.50
N LEU A 123 2.82 -14.64 -0.47
CA LEU A 123 1.65 -15.24 -1.11
C LEU A 123 1.81 -15.37 -2.63
N TYR A 124 2.68 -14.57 -3.24
CA TYR A 124 2.93 -14.52 -4.70
C TYR A 124 4.30 -15.07 -5.11
N GLY A 125 5.10 -15.49 -4.15
CA GLY A 125 6.38 -16.17 -4.39
C GLY A 125 7.39 -15.34 -5.20
N THR A 126 8.04 -16.02 -6.14
CA THR A 126 9.09 -15.42 -6.98
C THR A 126 8.56 -14.56 -8.12
N GLU A 127 7.33 -14.79 -8.58
CA GLU A 127 6.75 -14.06 -9.72
C GLU A 127 6.61 -12.57 -9.43
N LEU A 128 6.07 -12.22 -8.26
CA LEU A 128 5.95 -10.83 -7.84
C LEU A 128 7.34 -10.15 -7.72
N LYS A 129 8.33 -10.86 -7.18
CA LYS A 129 9.69 -10.35 -7.02
C LYS A 129 10.35 -10.04 -8.36
N ILE A 130 10.13 -10.88 -9.37
CA ILE A 130 10.66 -10.67 -10.73
C ILE A 130 10.07 -9.40 -11.34
N ILE A 131 8.78 -9.16 -11.16
CA ILE A 131 8.11 -7.97 -11.72
C ILE A 131 8.59 -6.71 -10.99
N GLU A 132 8.67 -6.76 -9.66
CA GLU A 132 9.21 -5.66 -8.86
C GLU A 132 10.64 -5.29 -9.27
N GLU A 133 11.52 -6.28 -9.44
CA GLU A 133 12.89 -6.06 -9.89
C GLU A 133 12.94 -5.43 -11.28
N ARG A 134 12.04 -5.83 -12.18
CA ARG A 134 11.91 -5.17 -13.49
C ARG A 134 11.52 -3.71 -13.37
N ILE A 135 10.56 -3.38 -12.50
CA ILE A 135 10.14 -2.00 -12.24
C ILE A 135 11.34 -1.18 -11.74
N ARG A 136 12.07 -1.72 -10.75
CA ARG A 136 13.26 -1.07 -10.18
C ARG A 136 14.37 -0.87 -11.20
N THR A 137 14.74 -1.91 -11.94
CA THR A 137 15.80 -1.85 -12.96
C THR A 137 15.40 -0.99 -14.15
N SER A 138 14.11 -0.72 -14.34
CA SER A 138 13.62 0.23 -15.34
C SER A 138 13.70 1.70 -14.88
N GLY A 139 14.09 1.96 -13.63
CA GLY A 139 14.40 3.31 -13.15
C GLY A 139 13.47 3.84 -12.05
N ALA A 140 12.54 3.02 -11.52
CA ALA A 140 11.74 3.43 -10.38
C ALA A 140 12.60 3.64 -9.13
N LYS A 141 12.33 4.68 -8.37
CA LYS A 141 13.02 5.01 -7.12
C LYS A 141 12.55 4.12 -5.96
N CYS A 142 11.27 3.85 -5.89
CA CYS A 142 10.70 2.91 -4.94
C CYS A 142 9.50 2.17 -5.53
N VAL A 143 9.22 0.98 -4.97
CA VAL A 143 8.13 0.11 -5.40
C VAL A 143 7.41 -0.44 -4.17
N GLY A 144 6.10 -0.35 -4.14
CA GLY A 144 5.30 -0.92 -3.08
C GLY A 144 4.18 -1.82 -3.60
N MET A 145 3.80 -2.81 -2.80
CA MET A 145 2.63 -3.65 -3.05
C MET A 145 1.43 -3.09 -2.28
N SER A 146 0.33 -2.89 -2.98
CA SER A 146 -0.92 -2.40 -2.39
C SER A 146 -1.62 -3.52 -1.62
N SER A 147 -1.96 -3.28 -0.36
CA SER A 147 -2.68 -4.24 0.49
C SER A 147 -2.08 -5.65 0.38
N LEU A 148 -2.92 -6.66 0.17
CA LEU A 148 -2.52 -8.06 -0.06
C LEU A 148 -2.02 -8.34 -1.50
N GLY A 149 -1.94 -7.32 -2.37
CA GLY A 149 -1.40 -7.45 -3.73
C GLY A 149 -2.39 -8.06 -4.74
N PRO A 150 -1.91 -8.49 -5.93
CA PRO A 150 -0.55 -8.34 -6.45
C PRO A 150 -0.26 -6.96 -7.07
N LEU A 151 -1.19 -5.99 -6.99
CA LEU A 151 -1.00 -4.65 -7.53
C LEU A 151 0.27 -4.01 -6.93
N LEU A 152 1.15 -3.54 -7.82
CA LEU A 152 2.33 -2.76 -7.48
C LEU A 152 2.12 -1.30 -7.86
N TYR A 153 2.60 -0.41 -7.00
CA TYR A 153 2.74 1.01 -7.29
C TYR A 153 4.21 1.41 -7.21
N PHE A 154 4.60 2.39 -8.00
CA PHE A 154 6.00 2.82 -8.04
C PHE A 154 6.12 4.31 -8.33
N PHE A 155 7.22 4.88 -7.89
CA PHE A 155 7.51 6.30 -8.00
C PHE A 155 8.88 6.55 -8.57
N GLY A 156 9.03 7.74 -9.18
CA GLY A 156 10.29 8.24 -9.72
C GLY A 156 10.68 7.64 -11.05
N GLY A 157 11.67 8.26 -11.68
CA GLY A 157 12.05 7.95 -13.04
C GLY A 157 11.06 8.49 -14.07
N ASN A 158 11.22 8.07 -15.32
CA ASN A 158 10.21 8.33 -16.34
C ASN A 158 9.16 7.22 -16.28
N ILE A 159 7.99 7.52 -15.74
CA ILE A 159 6.92 6.55 -15.52
C ILE A 159 6.51 5.85 -16.81
N GLN A 160 6.43 6.57 -17.94
CA GLN A 160 6.04 5.98 -19.22
C GLN A 160 7.08 4.99 -19.72
N ASP A 161 8.37 5.33 -19.66
CA ASP A 161 9.44 4.43 -20.06
C ASP A 161 9.47 3.14 -19.22
N ILE A 162 9.18 3.28 -17.92
CA ILE A 162 9.07 2.12 -17.00
C ILE A 162 7.92 1.23 -17.44
N ILE A 163 6.74 1.81 -17.68
CA ILE A 163 5.54 1.09 -18.14
C ILE A 163 5.83 0.34 -19.44
N ASP A 164 6.42 0.99 -20.43
CA ASP A 164 6.72 0.40 -21.74
C ASP A 164 7.66 -0.81 -21.60
N ARG A 165 8.64 -0.72 -20.72
CA ARG A 165 9.56 -1.83 -20.42
C ARG A 165 8.88 -2.99 -19.70
N ILE A 166 7.93 -2.71 -18.80
CA ILE A 166 7.16 -3.75 -18.11
C ILE A 166 6.29 -4.48 -19.13
N ILE A 167 5.49 -3.75 -19.91
CA ILE A 167 4.55 -4.31 -20.89
C ILE A 167 5.31 -5.11 -21.97
N SER A 168 6.50 -4.68 -22.37
CA SER A 168 7.34 -5.41 -23.33
C SER A 168 7.73 -6.81 -22.85
N LYS A 169 7.74 -7.06 -21.53
CA LYS A 169 8.12 -8.33 -20.88
C LYS A 169 6.95 -9.11 -20.32
N ASP A 170 5.88 -8.43 -20.01
CA ASP A 170 4.61 -8.98 -19.56
C ASP A 170 3.45 -8.27 -20.27
N PRO A 171 3.12 -8.68 -21.54
CA PRO A 171 2.08 -8.05 -22.34
C PRO A 171 0.68 -8.16 -21.72
N ASN A 172 0.49 -9.06 -20.77
CA ASN A 172 -0.79 -9.25 -20.08
C ASN A 172 -0.91 -8.40 -18.81
N ALA A 173 0.15 -7.74 -18.36
CA ALA A 173 0.09 -6.78 -17.26
C ALA A 173 -0.67 -5.52 -17.70
N THR A 174 -1.47 -4.98 -16.79
CA THR A 174 -2.11 -3.67 -16.98
C THR A 174 -1.30 -2.62 -16.23
N CYS A 175 -0.68 -1.68 -16.98
CA CYS A 175 0.12 -0.62 -16.39
C CYS A 175 -0.36 0.74 -16.90
N PHE A 176 -0.35 1.74 -16.03
CA PHE A 176 -0.72 3.12 -16.36
C PHE A 176 -0.07 4.12 -15.41
N ALA A 177 0.17 5.34 -15.93
CA ALA A 177 0.52 6.47 -15.10
C ALA A 177 -0.73 6.99 -14.36
N SER A 178 -0.56 7.46 -13.15
CA SER A 178 -1.64 7.94 -12.29
C SER A 178 -1.19 9.17 -11.50
N SER A 179 -2.12 9.79 -10.83
CA SER A 179 -1.87 10.89 -9.92
C SER A 179 -2.69 10.73 -8.64
N PHE A 180 -2.28 11.43 -7.59
CA PHE A 180 -3.02 11.41 -6.34
C PHE A 180 -4.29 12.25 -6.44
N ASN A 181 -5.40 11.69 -6.01
CA ASN A 181 -6.61 12.45 -5.78
C ASN A 181 -6.57 13.04 -4.36
N ASN A 182 -6.23 14.33 -4.28
CA ASN A 182 -6.20 15.09 -3.03
C ASN A 182 -7.57 15.61 -2.58
N CYS A 183 -8.63 15.31 -3.34
CA CYS A 183 -10.01 15.60 -3.00
C CYS A 183 -10.73 14.30 -2.70
N GLY A 184 -11.56 14.30 -1.67
CA GLY A 184 -12.42 13.16 -1.38
C GLY A 184 -13.50 12.96 -2.45
N ARG A 185 -14.37 12.01 -2.20
CA ARG A 185 -15.52 11.72 -3.04
C ARG A 185 -16.38 12.97 -3.26
N MET A 186 -16.66 13.28 -4.52
CA MET A 186 -17.66 14.29 -4.91
C MET A 186 -18.97 13.58 -5.30
N ILE A 187 -20.11 14.15 -4.91
CA ILE A 187 -21.43 13.68 -5.30
C ILE A 187 -22.06 14.84 -6.06
N GLU A 188 -22.38 14.61 -7.33
CA GLU A 188 -23.19 15.53 -8.13
C GLU A 188 -24.64 15.07 -8.05
N TYR A 189 -25.56 15.98 -7.81
CA TYR A 189 -27.00 15.73 -7.81
C TYR A 189 -27.54 16.37 -9.09
N ASP A 190 -28.20 15.55 -9.91
CA ASP A 190 -28.93 16.02 -11.11
C ASP A 190 -30.24 16.73 -10.71
#